data_526f93f7b38e5ecedcc78c093a1d6277
#
_entry.id   526f93f7b38e5ecedcc78c093a1d6277
#
_cell.length_a   1.000
_cell.length_b   1.000
_cell.length_c   1.000
_cell.angle_alpha   90.00
_cell.angle_beta   90.00
_cell.angle_gamma   90.00
#
_symmetry.space_group_name_H-M   'P 1'
#
loop_
_entity.id
_entity.type
_entity.pdbx_description
1 polymer ?
#
loop_
_entity_poly.entity_id
_entity_poly.type
_entity_poly.pdbx_seq_one_letter_code
_entity_poly.pdbx_strand_id
1 'polypeptide(L)'
;ATKRIPVVTLKYQHGFKGFLGGDFTYDRVTLKAYQTFRLGTLGRSDYTFTAGYTPSNLPAPLLFPHLGNETFFFVRSAYSTMNYFEFVSDQFASIQYNHNFEGLLFNRIPLIKKLKWRFIASGNILMGSQRSANHEIMKDVNSPLRSKFLDQYAFDSLDPNKPFAEVGYGIDNIFKILRVQAFHRLTYLDHGNPQRFRLMASVNFSF
;
A
#
# COMPACT_ATOMS: atom_id res chain seq x y z
N ALA A 1 -14.19 -15.39 -5.75
CA ALA A 1 -13.77 -16.80 -5.89
C ALA A 1 -12.49 -17.01 -5.09
N THR A 2 -12.39 -18.12 -4.35
CA THR A 2 -11.20 -18.54 -3.61
C THR A 2 -10.22 -19.13 -4.62
N LYS A 3 -8.98 -18.62 -4.66
CA LYS A 3 -7.94 -19.16 -5.55
C LYS A 3 -7.06 -20.14 -4.77
N ARG A 4 -6.95 -21.38 -5.24
CA ARG A 4 -6.09 -22.39 -4.60
C ARG A 4 -4.60 -22.08 -4.74
N ILE A 5 -4.21 -21.37 -5.79
CA ILE A 5 -2.84 -21.03 -6.15
C ILE A 5 -2.71 -19.51 -6.18
N PRO A 6 -1.62 -18.94 -5.67
CA PRO A 6 -1.36 -17.52 -5.79
C PRO A 6 -1.18 -17.13 -7.26
N VAL A 7 -1.66 -15.95 -7.60
CA VAL A 7 -1.35 -15.32 -8.90
C VAL A 7 -0.05 -14.54 -8.72
N VAL A 8 0.97 -14.98 -9.44
CA VAL A 8 2.29 -14.34 -9.44
C VAL A 8 2.48 -13.59 -10.76
N THR A 9 2.88 -12.33 -10.67
CA THR A 9 3.17 -11.48 -11.82
C THR A 9 4.58 -10.94 -11.67
N LEU A 10 5.43 -11.23 -12.64
CA LEU A 10 6.75 -10.62 -12.77
C LEU A 10 6.68 -9.60 -13.91
N LYS A 11 7.08 -8.36 -13.62
CA LYS A 11 7.13 -7.27 -14.59
C LYS A 11 8.56 -6.75 -14.69
N TYR A 12 9.09 -6.74 -15.90
CA TYR A 12 10.34 -6.07 -16.23
C TYR A 12 10.03 -4.86 -17.13
N GLN A 13 10.69 -3.75 -16.86
CA GLN A 13 10.58 -2.52 -17.65
C GLN A 13 11.98 -2.00 -17.95
N HIS A 14 12.22 -1.67 -19.23
CA HIS A 14 13.41 -0.99 -19.67
C HIS A 14 13.04 0.33 -20.32
N GLY A 15 13.66 1.42 -19.90
CA GLY A 15 13.51 2.75 -20.51
C GLY A 15 14.72 3.07 -21.37
N PHE A 16 14.48 3.66 -22.53
CA PHE A 16 15.52 4.07 -23.47
C PHE A 16 15.65 5.58 -23.52
N LYS A 17 16.83 6.11 -23.21
CA LYS A 17 17.12 7.53 -23.41
C LYS A 17 17.09 7.89 -24.89
N GLY A 18 16.47 9.02 -25.21
CA GLY A 18 16.36 9.53 -26.59
C GLY A 18 15.26 8.89 -27.45
N PHE A 19 14.57 7.86 -26.95
CA PHE A 19 13.43 7.28 -27.66
C PHE A 19 12.12 7.95 -27.22
N LEU A 20 11.36 8.47 -28.19
CA LEU A 20 10.10 9.21 -27.98
C LEU A 20 10.17 10.31 -26.89
N GLY A 21 11.31 11.00 -26.78
CA GLY A 21 11.51 12.07 -25.79
C GLY A 21 11.87 11.56 -24.38
N GLY A 22 12.27 10.30 -24.24
CA GLY A 22 12.73 9.75 -22.96
C GLY A 22 14.10 10.31 -22.56
N ASP A 23 14.22 10.82 -21.32
CA ASP A 23 15.47 11.42 -20.81
C ASP A 23 16.37 10.41 -20.09
N PHE A 24 15.84 9.24 -19.73
CA PHE A 24 16.52 8.27 -18.86
C PHE A 24 16.59 6.88 -19.48
N THR A 25 17.74 6.22 -19.30
CA THR A 25 17.86 4.77 -19.45
C THR A 25 17.73 4.13 -18.08
N TYR A 26 16.80 3.20 -17.92
CA TYR A 26 16.59 2.53 -16.64
C TYR A 26 16.06 1.11 -16.80
N ASP A 27 16.35 0.32 -15.79
CA ASP A 27 15.81 -1.02 -15.59
C ASP A 27 14.98 -1.08 -14.32
N ARG A 28 13.84 -1.75 -14.38
CA ARG A 28 12.95 -1.92 -13.23
C ARG A 28 12.35 -3.32 -13.25
N VAL A 29 12.44 -4.00 -12.12
CA VAL A 29 11.80 -5.29 -11.90
C VAL A 29 10.76 -5.17 -10.79
N THR A 30 9.58 -5.72 -10.99
CA THR A 30 8.52 -5.78 -9.98
C THR A 30 7.94 -7.16 -9.93
N LEU A 31 7.90 -7.75 -8.75
CA LEU A 31 7.25 -9.01 -8.44
C LEU A 31 5.98 -8.72 -7.62
N LYS A 32 4.85 -9.27 -8.03
CA LYS A 32 3.59 -9.20 -7.28
C LYS A 32 3.00 -10.60 -7.14
N ALA A 33 2.64 -10.97 -5.92
CA ALA A 33 1.90 -12.20 -5.64
C ALA A 33 0.61 -11.86 -4.89
N TYR A 34 -0.50 -12.41 -5.36
CA TYR A 34 -1.83 -12.21 -4.77
C TYR A 34 -2.55 -13.53 -4.60
N GLN A 35 -3.18 -13.75 -3.44
CA GLN A 35 -4.03 -14.89 -3.21
C GLN A 35 -5.19 -14.55 -2.28
N THR A 36 -6.34 -15.17 -2.55
CA THR A 36 -7.48 -15.22 -1.63
C THR A 36 -7.72 -16.68 -1.24
N PHE A 37 -7.78 -16.96 0.06
CA PHE A 37 -7.96 -18.30 0.60
C PHE A 37 -8.91 -18.30 1.80
N ARG A 38 -9.48 -19.47 2.10
CA ARG A 38 -10.31 -19.66 3.28
C ARG A 38 -9.52 -20.35 4.39
N LEU A 39 -9.66 -19.82 5.61
CA LEU A 39 -9.13 -20.42 6.84
C LEU A 39 -10.23 -21.22 7.55
N GLY A 40 -10.81 -22.20 6.85
CA GLY A 40 -11.89 -23.03 7.40
C GLY A 40 -13.06 -22.21 7.90
N THR A 41 -13.40 -22.37 9.19
CA THR A 41 -14.47 -21.65 9.86
C THR A 41 -14.10 -20.23 10.30
N LEU A 42 -12.81 -19.89 10.29
CA LEU A 42 -12.33 -18.57 10.69
C LEU A 42 -12.65 -17.47 9.67
N GLY A 43 -13.02 -17.86 8.44
CA GLY A 43 -13.41 -16.91 7.41
C GLY A 43 -12.47 -16.89 6.20
N ARG A 44 -12.33 -15.74 5.55
CA ARG A 44 -11.59 -15.57 4.30
C ARG A 44 -10.48 -14.53 4.46
N SER A 45 -9.31 -14.89 3.99
CA SER A 45 -8.13 -14.02 3.94
C SER A 45 -7.74 -13.70 2.50
N ASP A 46 -7.17 -12.54 2.30
CA ASP A 46 -6.44 -12.20 1.11
C ASP A 46 -5.13 -11.48 1.47
N TYR A 47 -4.11 -11.73 0.70
CA TYR A 47 -2.87 -10.99 0.79
C TYR A 47 -2.39 -10.55 -0.59
N THR A 48 -1.67 -9.45 -0.59
CA THR A 48 -0.89 -8.97 -1.72
C THR A 48 0.54 -8.74 -1.26
N PHE A 49 1.47 -9.50 -1.82
CA PHE A 49 2.89 -9.26 -1.69
C PHE A 49 3.38 -8.51 -2.93
N THR A 50 4.20 -7.47 -2.74
CA THR A 50 4.83 -6.75 -3.84
C THR A 50 6.27 -6.44 -3.47
N ALA A 51 7.19 -6.72 -4.39
CA ALA A 51 8.59 -6.33 -4.26
C ALA A 51 9.05 -5.66 -5.55
N GLY A 52 9.92 -4.67 -5.42
CA GLY A 52 10.45 -3.92 -6.56
C GLY A 52 11.91 -3.56 -6.36
N TYR A 53 12.63 -3.52 -7.48
CA TYR A 53 14.03 -3.14 -7.51
C TYR A 53 14.36 -2.38 -8.80
N THR A 54 15.12 -1.28 -8.69
CA THR A 54 15.73 -0.58 -9.82
C THR A 54 17.20 -0.27 -9.51
N PRO A 55 18.14 -0.76 -10.34
CA PRO A 55 19.57 -0.45 -10.19
C PRO A 55 19.95 0.95 -10.69
N SER A 56 19.05 1.61 -11.41
CA SER A 56 19.34 2.86 -12.10
C SER A 56 19.27 4.08 -11.16
N ASN A 57 20.05 5.10 -11.44
CA ASN A 57 19.96 6.38 -10.76
C ASN A 57 18.89 7.23 -11.43
N LEU A 58 17.82 7.51 -10.70
CA LEU A 58 16.59 8.08 -11.23
C LEU A 58 16.04 9.17 -10.33
N PRO A 59 15.36 10.18 -10.89
CA PRO A 59 14.59 11.11 -10.08
C PRO A 59 13.40 10.41 -9.41
N ALA A 60 12.95 10.94 -8.27
CA ALA A 60 11.90 10.35 -7.43
C ALA A 60 10.65 9.87 -8.19
N PRO A 61 10.10 10.60 -9.17
CA PRO A 61 8.91 10.14 -9.89
C PRO A 61 9.11 8.85 -10.72
N LEU A 62 10.37 8.53 -11.06
CA LEU A 62 10.74 7.31 -11.78
C LEU A 62 11.16 6.17 -10.85
N LEU A 63 11.35 6.40 -9.56
CA LEU A 63 11.53 5.38 -8.53
C LEU A 63 10.20 4.69 -8.21
N PHE A 64 10.10 4.01 -7.09
CA PHE A 64 8.86 3.40 -6.60
C PHE A 64 8.19 4.32 -5.56
N PRO A 65 7.28 5.22 -5.95
CA PRO A 65 6.49 5.96 -4.98
C PRO A 65 5.48 5.02 -4.32
N HIS A 66 5.41 5.07 -2.99
CA HIS A 66 4.42 4.30 -2.25
C HIS A 66 3.12 5.10 -2.14
N LEU A 67 2.04 4.45 -2.55
CA LEU A 67 0.74 5.11 -2.61
C LEU A 67 0.15 5.29 -1.20
N GLY A 68 0.14 6.52 -0.72
CA GLY A 68 -0.68 6.92 0.43
C GLY A 68 -2.14 7.16 0.02
N ASN A 69 -3.00 7.35 0.99
CA ASN A 69 -4.40 7.67 0.75
C ASN A 69 -4.86 8.76 1.71
N GLU A 70 -5.10 9.94 1.21
CA GLU A 70 -5.61 11.07 1.99
C GLU A 70 -7.13 11.25 1.87
N THR A 71 -7.78 10.40 1.07
CA THR A 71 -9.23 10.44 0.90
C THR A 71 -9.94 9.67 2.01
N PHE A 72 -11.23 9.90 2.16
CA PHE A 72 -12.10 9.13 3.04
C PHE A 72 -12.40 7.72 2.47
N PHE A 73 -12.22 7.51 1.18
CA PHE A 73 -12.53 6.24 0.54
C PHE A 73 -11.37 5.26 0.67
N PHE A 74 -11.69 4.02 1.08
CA PHE A 74 -10.70 2.94 1.16
C PHE A 74 -10.23 2.51 -0.22
N VAL A 75 -8.93 2.56 -0.44
CA VAL A 75 -8.26 2.08 -1.66
C VAL A 75 -7.33 0.93 -1.28
N ARG A 76 -7.62 -0.27 -1.78
CA ARG A 76 -6.89 -1.50 -1.43
C ARG A 76 -5.39 -1.45 -1.74
N SER A 77 -4.98 -0.76 -2.80
CA SER A 77 -3.59 -0.66 -3.23
C SER A 77 -2.79 0.44 -2.54
N ALA A 78 -3.43 1.26 -1.70
CA ALA A 78 -2.82 2.36 -0.98
C ALA A 78 -2.71 2.07 0.52
N TYR A 79 -1.73 2.69 1.17
CA TYR A 79 -1.61 2.69 2.62
C TYR A 79 -2.56 3.73 3.19
N SER A 80 -3.38 3.30 4.14
CA SER A 80 -4.50 4.11 4.63
C SER A 80 -4.07 5.29 5.50
N THR A 81 -2.92 5.18 6.20
CA THR A 81 -2.40 6.22 7.10
C THR A 81 -1.13 6.91 6.56
N MET A 82 -0.70 6.57 5.35
CA MET A 82 0.39 7.23 4.65
C MET A 82 -0.15 8.45 3.88
N ASN A 83 0.58 9.54 3.88
CA ASN A 83 0.25 10.71 3.06
C ASN A 83 0.64 10.47 1.59
N TYR A 84 0.07 11.25 0.67
CA TYR A 84 0.45 11.20 -0.73
C TYR A 84 1.95 11.48 -0.88
N PHE A 85 2.64 10.62 -1.63
CA PHE A 85 4.07 10.77 -1.95
C PHE A 85 4.98 10.90 -0.72
N GLU A 86 4.58 10.39 0.43
CA GLU A 86 5.37 10.47 1.67
C GLU A 86 6.68 9.70 1.54
N PHE A 87 6.66 8.50 0.96
CA PHE A 87 7.84 7.67 0.80
C PHE A 87 8.05 7.21 -0.64
N VAL A 88 9.35 7.13 -1.00
CA VAL A 88 9.82 6.59 -2.28
C VAL A 88 11.01 5.68 -2.05
N SER A 89 11.14 4.62 -2.83
CA SER A 89 12.22 3.65 -2.71
C SER A 89 12.77 3.26 -4.06
N ASP A 90 14.04 2.84 -4.14
CA ASP A 90 14.61 2.17 -5.31
C ASP A 90 14.60 0.64 -5.16
N GLN A 91 14.41 0.18 -3.92
CA GLN A 91 14.14 -1.22 -3.60
C GLN A 91 13.16 -1.31 -2.44
N PHE A 92 12.19 -2.22 -2.55
CA PHE A 92 11.19 -2.41 -1.51
C PHE A 92 10.58 -3.80 -1.53
N ALA A 93 10.02 -4.19 -0.39
CA ALA A 93 9.11 -5.32 -0.25
C ALA A 93 7.93 -4.91 0.63
N SER A 94 6.73 -5.29 0.25
CA SER A 94 5.51 -4.98 0.99
C SER A 94 4.56 -6.16 1.06
N ILE A 95 3.82 -6.23 2.15
CA ILE A 95 2.71 -7.15 2.31
C ILE A 95 1.49 -6.40 2.81
N GLN A 96 0.38 -6.58 2.12
CA GLN A 96 -0.94 -6.09 2.52
C GLN A 96 -1.83 -7.30 2.76
N TYR A 97 -2.36 -7.43 3.97
CA TYR A 97 -3.17 -8.55 4.41
C TYR A 97 -4.53 -8.08 4.88
N ASN A 98 -5.58 -8.78 4.47
CA ASN A 98 -6.94 -8.56 4.95
C ASN A 98 -7.57 -9.89 5.36
N HIS A 99 -8.29 -9.88 6.46
CA HIS A 99 -9.06 -11.00 6.95
C HIS A 99 -10.50 -10.60 7.19
N ASN A 100 -11.42 -11.34 6.60
CA ASN A 100 -12.85 -11.20 6.84
C ASN A 100 -13.31 -12.41 7.65
N PHE A 101 -13.67 -12.17 8.90
CA PHE A 101 -14.14 -13.19 9.83
C PHE A 101 -15.55 -13.72 9.48
N GLU A 102 -16.14 -13.20 8.39
CA GLU A 102 -17.50 -13.54 7.98
C GLU A 102 -18.50 -13.41 9.15
N GLY A 103 -19.25 -14.46 9.47
CA GLY A 103 -20.19 -14.47 10.58
C GLY A 103 -19.64 -14.97 11.92
N LEU A 104 -18.33 -15.29 12.01
CA LEU A 104 -17.73 -15.95 13.18
C LEU A 104 -18.02 -15.22 14.51
N LEU A 105 -17.85 -13.90 14.52
CA LEU A 105 -18.03 -13.08 15.71
C LEU A 105 -19.49 -12.65 15.90
N PHE A 106 -20.08 -12.05 14.89
CA PHE A 106 -21.39 -11.40 15.01
C PHE A 106 -22.58 -12.35 14.96
N ASN A 107 -22.44 -13.54 14.35
CA ASN A 107 -23.53 -14.54 14.36
C ASN A 107 -23.81 -15.14 15.73
N ARG A 108 -22.92 -14.93 16.72
CA ARG A 108 -23.12 -15.35 18.11
C ARG A 108 -24.01 -14.40 18.91
N ILE A 109 -24.23 -13.20 18.42
CA ILE A 109 -25.03 -12.16 19.10
C ILE A 109 -26.39 -12.09 18.41
N PRO A 110 -27.51 -12.46 19.10
CA PRO A 110 -28.82 -12.66 18.45
C PRO A 110 -29.33 -11.47 17.64
N LEU A 111 -29.19 -10.26 18.13
CA LEU A 111 -29.62 -9.02 17.45
C LEU A 111 -28.73 -8.68 16.26
N ILE A 112 -27.42 -8.80 16.42
CA ILE A 112 -26.43 -8.44 15.38
C ILE A 112 -26.44 -9.48 14.25
N LYS A 113 -26.73 -10.75 14.54
CA LYS A 113 -26.90 -11.82 13.54
C LYS A 113 -27.88 -11.46 12.43
N LYS A 114 -28.97 -10.75 12.78
CA LYS A 114 -29.99 -10.31 11.78
C LYS A 114 -29.42 -9.27 10.81
N LEU A 115 -28.45 -8.45 11.22
CA LEU A 115 -27.83 -7.42 10.42
C LEU A 115 -26.81 -8.00 9.42
N LYS A 116 -26.38 -9.26 9.60
CA LYS A 116 -25.38 -9.96 8.75
C LYS A 116 -24.05 -9.19 8.62
N TRP A 117 -23.70 -8.39 9.62
CA TRP A 117 -22.44 -7.69 9.69
C TRP A 117 -21.26 -8.66 9.78
N ARG A 118 -20.12 -8.26 9.24
CA ARG A 118 -18.90 -9.07 9.23
C ARG A 118 -17.75 -8.25 9.80
N PHE A 119 -17.05 -8.82 10.78
CA PHE A 119 -15.83 -8.19 11.28
C PHE A 119 -14.68 -8.41 10.29
N ILE A 120 -13.88 -7.38 10.10
CA ILE A 120 -12.70 -7.42 9.24
C ILE A 120 -11.49 -6.87 9.98
N ALA A 121 -10.32 -7.43 9.69
CA ALA A 121 -9.03 -6.96 10.18
C ALA A 121 -8.05 -6.84 9.00
N SER A 122 -7.15 -5.88 9.07
CA SER A 122 -6.17 -5.60 8.03
C SER A 122 -4.81 -5.31 8.66
N GLY A 123 -3.74 -5.64 7.96
CA GLY A 123 -2.38 -5.29 8.34
C GLY A 123 -1.53 -5.04 7.10
N ASN A 124 -0.82 -3.94 7.08
CA ASN A 124 0.04 -3.55 5.97
C ASN A 124 1.44 -3.26 6.50
N ILE A 125 2.44 -3.83 5.85
CA ILE A 125 3.86 -3.64 6.16
C ILE A 125 4.58 -3.32 4.87
N LEU A 126 5.47 -2.32 4.92
CA LEU A 126 6.34 -1.91 3.82
C LEU A 126 7.74 -1.72 4.35
N MET A 127 8.68 -2.44 3.78
CA MET A 127 10.12 -2.24 3.95
C MET A 127 10.68 -1.66 2.66
N GLY A 128 11.55 -0.70 2.75
CA GLY A 128 12.16 -0.10 1.58
C GLY A 128 13.41 0.66 1.95
N SER A 129 14.18 1.01 0.96
CA SER A 129 15.34 1.87 1.09
C SER A 129 15.59 2.63 -0.20
N GLN A 130 16.48 3.60 -0.11
CA GLN A 130 16.95 4.36 -1.25
C GLN A 130 18.47 4.44 -1.17
N ARG A 131 19.14 4.12 -2.29
CA ARG A 131 20.60 4.22 -2.40
C ARG A 131 21.04 5.69 -2.31
N SER A 132 22.23 5.91 -1.78
CA SER A 132 22.81 7.25 -1.60
C SER A 132 22.76 8.08 -2.89
N ALA A 133 23.07 7.49 -4.04
CA ALA A 133 23.04 8.19 -5.32
C ALA A 133 21.66 8.74 -5.69
N ASN A 134 20.58 7.99 -5.42
CA ASN A 134 19.21 8.47 -5.66
C ASN A 134 18.78 9.49 -4.59
N HIS A 135 19.23 9.34 -3.37
CA HIS A 135 18.96 10.28 -2.29
C HIS A 135 19.62 11.65 -2.53
N GLU A 136 20.86 11.67 -3.01
CA GLU A 136 21.56 12.90 -3.38
C GLU A 136 20.87 13.64 -4.53
N ILE A 137 20.40 12.92 -5.56
CA ILE A 137 19.61 13.52 -6.66
C ILE A 137 18.36 14.23 -6.13
N MET A 138 17.73 13.69 -5.10
CA MET A 138 16.56 14.31 -4.49
C MET A 138 16.87 15.52 -3.64
N LYS A 139 18.01 15.54 -2.96
CA LYS A 139 18.45 16.67 -2.10
C LYS A 139 19.02 17.84 -2.87
N ASP A 140 19.65 17.60 -4.01
CA ASP A 140 20.27 18.67 -4.80
C ASP A 140 19.20 19.60 -5.40
N VAL A 141 19.06 20.78 -4.80
CA VAL A 141 18.11 21.83 -5.21
C VAL A 141 18.39 22.32 -6.65
N ASN A 142 19.63 22.22 -7.11
CA ASN A 142 20.07 22.67 -8.43
C ASN A 142 20.05 21.55 -9.48
N SER A 143 19.73 20.32 -9.07
CA SER A 143 19.66 19.19 -10.00
C SER A 143 18.58 19.43 -11.05
N PRO A 144 18.92 19.38 -12.36
CA PRO A 144 17.90 19.43 -13.41
C PRO A 144 16.90 18.27 -13.34
N LEU A 145 17.23 17.24 -12.55
CA LEU A 145 16.39 16.07 -12.30
C LEU A 145 15.39 16.31 -11.16
N ARG A 146 15.58 17.37 -10.36
CA ARG A 146 14.61 17.81 -9.36
C ARG A 146 13.48 18.54 -10.06
N SER A 147 12.35 17.89 -10.23
CA SER A 147 11.18 18.54 -10.81
C SER A 147 10.56 19.52 -9.79
N LYS A 148 9.91 20.58 -10.28
CA LYS A 148 9.08 21.49 -9.47
C LYS A 148 8.01 20.74 -8.64
N PHE A 149 7.69 19.51 -9.04
CA PHE A 149 6.80 18.60 -8.33
C PHE A 149 7.38 18.17 -6.97
N LEU A 150 8.71 18.03 -6.85
CA LEU A 150 9.37 17.68 -5.58
C LEU A 150 9.34 18.81 -4.54
N ASP A 151 9.21 20.06 -4.99
CA ASP A 151 9.09 21.21 -4.07
C ASP A 151 7.72 21.23 -3.38
N GLN A 152 6.71 20.61 -3.99
CA GLN A 152 5.36 20.52 -3.44
C GLN A 152 5.16 19.28 -2.56
N TYR A 153 5.90 18.18 -2.81
CA TYR A 153 5.76 16.92 -2.10
C TYR A 153 7.11 16.53 -1.48
N ALA A 154 7.17 16.47 -0.17
CA ALA A 154 8.36 16.02 0.55
C ALA A 154 8.46 14.49 0.48
N PHE A 155 8.98 13.97 -0.65
CA PHE A 155 9.36 12.56 -0.71
C PHE A 155 10.49 12.30 0.27
N ASP A 156 10.31 11.30 1.11
CA ASP A 156 11.38 10.82 1.97
C ASP A 156 11.72 9.35 1.67
N SER A 157 12.83 8.89 2.20
CA SER A 157 13.24 7.50 2.10
C SER A 157 12.83 6.74 3.34
N LEU A 158 12.46 5.46 3.17
CA LEU A 158 12.28 4.55 4.28
C LEU A 158 13.65 4.16 4.86
N ASP A 159 13.71 4.02 6.18
CA ASP A 159 14.86 3.40 6.86
C ASP A 159 14.78 1.87 6.62
N PRO A 160 15.84 1.25 6.07
CA PRO A 160 15.85 -0.19 5.82
C PRO A 160 15.64 -1.05 7.07
N ASN A 161 15.93 -0.50 8.26
CA ASN A 161 15.75 -1.20 9.54
C ASN A 161 14.41 -0.91 10.23
N LYS A 162 13.62 0.02 9.72
CA LYS A 162 12.34 0.44 10.31
C LYS A 162 11.22 0.32 9.27
N PRO A 163 10.46 -0.76 9.24
CA PRO A 163 9.34 -0.90 8.32
C PRO A 163 8.24 0.13 8.61
N PHE A 164 7.61 0.65 7.57
CA PHE A 164 6.30 1.29 7.73
C PHE A 164 5.28 0.21 8.03
N ALA A 165 4.45 0.42 9.06
CA ALA A 165 3.43 -0.52 9.46
C ALA A 165 2.14 0.19 9.86
N GLU A 166 1.01 -0.37 9.44
CA GLU A 166 -0.32 0.05 9.86
C GLU A 166 -1.23 -1.16 10.08
N VAL A 167 -2.18 -1.03 10.98
CA VAL A 167 -3.22 -2.03 11.23
C VAL A 167 -4.59 -1.40 11.12
N GLY A 168 -5.54 -2.18 10.65
CA GLY A 168 -6.92 -1.76 10.49
C GLY A 168 -7.90 -2.80 11.00
N TYR A 169 -9.07 -2.33 11.42
CA TYR A 169 -10.21 -3.17 11.76
C TYR A 169 -11.51 -2.45 11.39
N GLY A 170 -12.57 -3.21 11.23
CA GLY A 170 -13.83 -2.60 10.82
C GLY A 170 -14.97 -3.56 10.66
N ILE A 171 -16.05 -3.03 10.10
CA ILE A 171 -17.29 -3.76 9.85
C ILE A 171 -17.60 -3.70 8.36
N ASP A 172 -17.80 -4.86 7.79
CA ASP A 172 -18.25 -5.05 6.41
C ASP A 172 -19.72 -5.45 6.37
N ASN A 173 -20.33 -5.28 5.20
CA ASN A 173 -21.72 -5.66 4.95
C ASN A 173 -22.76 -4.84 5.73
N ILE A 174 -22.45 -3.60 6.12
CA ILE A 174 -23.41 -2.67 6.69
C ILE A 174 -24.43 -2.33 5.58
N PHE A 175 -25.70 -2.56 5.86
CA PHE A 175 -26.78 -2.44 4.86
C PHE A 175 -26.53 -3.22 3.55
N LYS A 176 -25.71 -4.27 3.58
CA LYS A 176 -25.28 -5.12 2.46
C LYS A 176 -24.34 -4.46 1.44
N ILE A 177 -24.00 -3.19 1.61
CA ILE A 177 -23.21 -2.43 0.62
C ILE A 177 -22.04 -1.67 1.21
N LEU A 178 -22.11 -1.28 2.48
CA LEU A 178 -21.14 -0.38 3.08
C LEU A 178 -20.13 -1.13 3.94
N ARG A 179 -18.88 -0.72 3.85
CA ARG A 179 -17.77 -1.12 4.73
C ARG A 179 -17.20 0.13 5.39
N VAL A 180 -16.93 0.05 6.68
CA VAL A 180 -16.24 1.08 7.44
C VAL A 180 -15.06 0.45 8.17
N GLN A 181 -13.89 1.05 8.06
CA GLN A 181 -12.64 0.60 8.67
C GLN A 181 -11.91 1.74 9.35
N ALA A 182 -11.36 1.45 10.52
CA ALA A 182 -10.43 2.32 11.23
C ALA A 182 -9.01 1.77 11.03
N PHE A 183 -8.07 2.65 10.71
CA PHE A 183 -6.66 2.33 10.56
C PHE A 183 -5.81 3.11 11.55
N HIS A 184 -4.81 2.42 12.10
CA HIS A 184 -3.81 2.99 13.01
C HIS A 184 -2.42 2.80 12.43
N ARG A 185 -1.66 3.88 12.35
CA ARG A 185 -0.25 3.87 12.01
C ARG A 185 0.57 3.44 13.23
N LEU A 186 1.49 2.50 13.06
CA LEU A 186 2.29 1.93 14.13
C LEU A 186 3.72 2.45 14.16
N THR A 187 4.24 2.89 13.02
CA THR A 187 5.62 3.36 12.87
C THR A 187 5.67 4.73 12.22
N TYR A 188 6.84 5.40 12.23
CA TYR A 188 7.01 6.77 11.67
C TYR A 188 6.01 7.78 12.25
N LEU A 189 5.74 7.68 13.56
CA LEU A 189 4.74 8.51 14.23
C LEU A 189 5.18 9.97 14.42
N ASP A 190 6.48 10.24 14.26
CA ASP A 190 7.10 11.56 14.43
C ASP A 190 7.59 12.13 13.09
N HIS A 191 7.25 11.47 11.96
CA HIS A 191 7.69 11.85 10.63
C HIS A 191 6.74 12.87 10.00
N GLY A 192 7.19 14.13 9.89
CA GLY A 192 6.38 15.19 9.28
C GLY A 192 5.07 15.44 10.04
N ASN A 193 3.96 15.42 9.32
CA ASN A 193 2.60 15.48 9.88
C ASN A 193 1.88 14.15 9.64
N PRO A 194 2.20 13.09 10.41
CA PRO A 194 1.73 11.75 10.14
C PRO A 194 0.26 11.60 10.49
N GLN A 195 -0.48 10.96 9.62
CA GLN A 195 -1.85 10.53 9.91
C GLN A 195 -1.81 9.29 10.81
N ARG A 196 -1.87 9.48 12.13
CA ARG A 196 -1.79 8.38 13.12
C ARG A 196 -3.04 7.50 13.13
N PHE A 197 -4.18 8.09 12.80
CA PHE A 197 -5.48 7.41 12.75
C PHE A 197 -6.28 7.89 11.54
N ARG A 198 -6.98 6.97 10.89
CA ARG A 198 -7.89 7.31 9.80
C ARG A 198 -9.10 6.39 9.77
N LEU A 199 -10.27 6.98 9.59
CA LEU A 199 -11.51 6.27 9.34
C LEU A 199 -11.80 6.27 7.83
N MET A 200 -12.08 5.10 7.28
CA MET A 200 -12.31 4.92 5.85
C MET A 200 -13.59 4.17 5.56
N ALA A 201 -14.23 4.51 4.47
CA ALA A 201 -15.41 3.82 3.99
C ALA A 201 -15.19 3.27 2.57
N SER A 202 -15.88 2.18 2.23
CA SER A 202 -15.99 1.71 0.86
C SER A 202 -17.38 1.13 0.60
N VAL A 203 -17.81 1.23 -0.65
CA VAL A 203 -19.06 0.64 -1.12
C VAL A 203 -18.73 -0.64 -1.87
N ASN A 204 -19.26 -1.77 -1.39
CA ASN A 204 -19.08 -3.09 -1.99
C ASN A 204 -20.46 -3.66 -2.35
N PHE A 205 -20.73 -3.74 -3.62
CA PHE A 205 -21.93 -4.48 -4.08
C PHE A 205 -21.59 -5.97 -4.12
N SER A 206 -22.14 -6.76 -3.18
CA SER A 206 -22.10 -8.24 -3.27
C SER A 206 -23.44 -8.70 -3.80
N PHE A 207 -23.46 -9.04 -5.07
CA PHE A 207 -24.57 -9.73 -5.71
C PHE A 207 -24.49 -11.22 -5.41
#